data_dda3142909b518389a2ec447cbce238a
#
_entry.id   dda3142909b518389a2ec447cbce238a
#
_cell.length_a   1.000
_cell.length_b   1.000
_cell.length_c   1.000
_cell.angle_alpha   90.00
_cell.angle_beta   90.00
_cell.angle_gamma   90.00
#
_symmetry.space_group_name_H-M   'P 1'
#
loop_
_entity.id
_entity.type
_entity.pdbx_description
1 polymer ?
#
loop_
_entity_poly.entity_id
_entity_poly.type
_entity_poly.pdbx_seq_one_letter_code
_entity_poly.pdbx_strand_id
1 'polypeptide(L)'
;MFTGTYTAIVTPFSKGKIDEAALERLIQAQVRAGVDGIVPVGTTGESPTVDYEEHVRLIERSVKFARGRIKVLAGTGGNSTSEAIYLTEQAEKAGADGSLQVAPYYNKPTQEGIFQHFVEVARHTRLPIVLYSIPGRCGIEIGVDTVRRLAHECKNIIGIKEAGGNADRVSQLRAALGPRFEIMSGDDSLTLPFMAVGAQGVISVASNVIPRQVAQMVKAYAAGKTRAALKLHQQYYPLFKDLFIETNPVPVKAALAMLGQIEEEYRLPLVPMSAKNRETLRATMKAVGVLR
;
A
#
# COMPACT_ATOMS: atom_id res chain seq x y z
N MET A 1 7.11 12.90 -6.23
CA MET A 1 7.14 12.63 -4.78
C MET A 1 5.89 11.90 -4.39
N PHE A 2 6.04 10.84 -3.59
CA PHE A 2 4.94 10.01 -3.06
C PHE A 2 4.79 10.28 -1.57
N THR A 3 4.10 11.35 -1.23
CA THR A 3 3.81 11.78 0.15
C THR A 3 2.31 11.91 0.35
N GLY A 4 1.83 11.98 1.58
CA GLY A 4 0.41 12.07 1.87
C GLY A 4 -0.27 10.71 2.03
N THR A 5 -1.43 10.52 1.41
CA THR A 5 -2.24 9.30 1.55
C THR A 5 -2.37 8.57 0.24
N TYR A 6 -1.87 7.34 0.21
CA TYR A 6 -2.04 6.40 -0.89
C TYR A 6 -2.90 5.24 -0.43
N THR A 7 -3.86 4.83 -1.24
CA THR A 7 -4.69 3.68 -0.93
C THR A 7 -4.09 2.42 -1.56
N ALA A 8 -3.68 1.45 -0.73
CA ALA A 8 -3.42 0.10 -1.20
C ALA A 8 -4.77 -0.50 -1.63
N ILE A 9 -5.14 -0.28 -2.91
CA ILE A 9 -6.48 -0.57 -3.39
C ILE A 9 -6.68 -2.08 -3.55
N VAL A 10 -7.87 -2.56 -3.19
CA VAL A 10 -8.26 -3.96 -3.41
C VAL A 10 -8.45 -4.24 -4.90
N THR A 11 -8.26 -5.49 -5.31
CA THR A 11 -8.74 -6.00 -6.60
C THR A 11 -10.12 -6.61 -6.40
N PRO A 12 -11.20 -5.99 -6.91
CA PRO A 12 -12.52 -6.58 -6.85
C PRO A 12 -12.64 -7.71 -7.88
N PHE A 13 -13.24 -8.81 -7.44
CA PHE A 13 -13.58 -9.94 -8.31
C PHE A 13 -15.09 -10.13 -8.37
N SER A 14 -15.56 -10.68 -9.48
CA SER A 14 -16.93 -11.15 -9.68
C SER A 14 -16.92 -12.34 -10.63
N LYS A 15 -17.51 -13.46 -10.20
CA LYS A 15 -17.59 -14.72 -10.98
C LYS A 15 -16.23 -15.22 -11.47
N GLY A 16 -15.21 -15.17 -10.59
CA GLY A 16 -13.84 -15.62 -10.86
C GLY A 16 -12.99 -14.62 -11.67
N LYS A 17 -13.55 -13.50 -12.11
CA LYS A 17 -12.87 -12.51 -12.96
C LYS A 17 -12.71 -11.18 -12.24
N ILE A 18 -11.78 -10.34 -12.72
CA ILE A 18 -11.63 -8.96 -12.26
C ILE A 18 -12.90 -8.18 -12.63
N ASP A 19 -13.51 -7.53 -11.62
CA ASP A 19 -14.61 -6.57 -11.83
C ASP A 19 -14.03 -5.16 -12.09
N GLU A 20 -13.75 -4.88 -13.37
CA GLU A 20 -13.22 -3.57 -13.77
C GLU A 20 -14.19 -2.43 -13.47
N ALA A 21 -15.50 -2.67 -13.51
CA ALA A 21 -16.48 -1.63 -13.23
C ALA A 21 -16.47 -1.27 -11.73
N ALA A 22 -16.34 -2.24 -10.84
CA ALA A 22 -16.14 -1.99 -9.43
C ALA A 22 -14.79 -1.29 -9.16
N LEU A 23 -13.71 -1.73 -9.83
CA LEU A 23 -12.40 -1.07 -9.72
C LEU A 23 -12.48 0.40 -10.11
N GLU A 24 -13.15 0.73 -11.22
CA GLU A 24 -13.35 2.13 -11.63
C GLU A 24 -14.13 2.91 -10.56
N ARG A 25 -15.24 2.37 -10.04
CA ARG A 25 -16.02 3.03 -8.97
C ARG A 25 -15.17 3.29 -7.73
N LEU A 26 -14.36 2.33 -7.30
CA LEU A 26 -13.45 2.46 -6.15
C LEU A 26 -12.42 3.57 -6.40
N ILE A 27 -11.75 3.58 -7.56
CA ILE A 27 -10.76 4.61 -7.90
C ILE A 27 -11.41 5.99 -7.95
N GLN A 28 -12.59 6.13 -8.55
CA GLN A 28 -13.33 7.40 -8.56
C GLN A 28 -13.70 7.86 -7.15
N ALA A 29 -14.01 6.93 -6.22
CA ALA A 29 -14.26 7.26 -4.83
C ALA A 29 -12.99 7.80 -4.13
N GLN A 30 -11.82 7.22 -4.41
CA GLN A 30 -10.53 7.72 -3.92
C GLN A 30 -10.24 9.15 -4.41
N VAL A 31 -10.44 9.40 -5.70
CA VAL A 31 -10.30 10.74 -6.29
C VAL A 31 -11.21 11.76 -5.60
N ARG A 32 -12.50 11.43 -5.42
CA ARG A 32 -13.46 12.33 -4.73
C ARG A 32 -13.13 12.56 -3.27
N ALA A 33 -12.49 11.59 -2.62
CA ALA A 33 -12.08 11.69 -1.23
C ALA A 33 -10.84 12.56 -1.03
N GLY A 34 -10.08 12.83 -2.09
CA GLY A 34 -8.89 13.67 -2.06
C GLY A 34 -7.66 12.97 -1.50
N VAL A 35 -7.52 11.65 -1.76
CA VAL A 35 -6.25 10.95 -1.54
C VAL A 35 -5.21 11.39 -2.57
N ASP A 36 -3.93 11.22 -2.26
CA ASP A 36 -2.85 11.65 -3.15
C ASP A 36 -2.53 10.61 -4.24
N GLY A 37 -2.88 9.34 -3.98
CA GLY A 37 -2.69 8.28 -4.96
C GLY A 37 -3.29 6.93 -4.55
N ILE A 38 -3.07 5.95 -5.42
CA ILE A 38 -3.46 4.54 -5.22
C ILE A 38 -2.27 3.62 -5.48
N VAL A 39 -2.30 2.45 -4.87
CA VAL A 39 -1.34 1.37 -5.11
C VAL A 39 -2.12 0.14 -5.57
N PRO A 40 -2.30 -0.05 -6.89
CA PRO A 40 -2.88 -1.28 -7.42
C PRO A 40 -1.90 -2.44 -7.32
N VAL A 41 -2.41 -3.64 -7.27
CA VAL A 41 -1.69 -4.92 -7.31
C VAL A 41 -0.54 -5.04 -6.29
N GLY A 42 -0.71 -4.40 -5.13
CA GLY A 42 0.10 -4.72 -3.95
C GLY A 42 -0.47 -5.93 -3.20
N THR A 43 -0.03 -6.15 -1.96
CA THR A 43 -0.57 -7.21 -1.08
C THR A 43 -2.09 -7.14 -0.95
N THR A 44 -2.64 -5.93 -0.74
CA THR A 44 -4.08 -5.68 -0.61
C THR A 44 -4.83 -5.92 -1.92
N GLY A 45 -4.16 -5.78 -3.05
CA GLY A 45 -4.67 -6.11 -4.39
C GLY A 45 -4.55 -7.59 -4.76
N GLU A 46 -4.22 -8.48 -3.82
CA GLU A 46 -4.08 -9.94 -4.04
C GLU A 46 -3.06 -10.29 -5.14
N SER A 47 -1.95 -9.54 -5.25
CA SER A 47 -0.94 -9.75 -6.30
C SER A 47 -0.49 -11.21 -6.49
N PRO A 48 -0.34 -12.08 -5.44
CA PRO A 48 0.10 -13.46 -5.64
C PRO A 48 -0.87 -14.36 -6.41
N THR A 49 -2.15 -13.97 -6.52
CA THR A 49 -3.20 -14.77 -7.19
C THR A 49 -3.73 -14.12 -8.47
N VAL A 50 -3.09 -13.05 -8.89
CA VAL A 50 -3.31 -12.36 -10.17
C VAL A 50 -2.20 -12.78 -11.12
N ASP A 51 -2.55 -13.37 -12.26
CA ASP A 51 -1.55 -13.76 -13.25
C ASP A 51 -0.90 -12.56 -13.94
N TYR A 52 0.14 -12.77 -14.76
CA TYR A 52 0.89 -11.67 -15.36
C TYR A 52 0.04 -10.78 -16.28
N GLU A 53 -0.87 -11.35 -17.05
CA GLU A 53 -1.74 -10.60 -17.95
C GLU A 53 -2.75 -9.77 -17.16
N GLU A 54 -3.35 -10.35 -16.13
CA GLU A 54 -4.25 -9.66 -15.21
C GLU A 54 -3.52 -8.55 -14.43
N HIS A 55 -2.27 -8.81 -13.99
CA HIS A 55 -1.44 -7.85 -13.28
C HIS A 55 -1.20 -6.59 -14.13
N VAL A 56 -0.71 -6.77 -15.34
CA VAL A 56 -0.50 -5.67 -16.30
C VAL A 56 -1.81 -4.94 -16.58
N ARG A 57 -2.88 -5.68 -16.86
CA ARG A 57 -4.21 -5.13 -17.12
C ARG A 57 -4.73 -4.29 -15.95
N LEU A 58 -4.55 -4.73 -14.72
CA LEU A 58 -4.96 -3.97 -13.52
C LEU A 58 -4.21 -2.65 -13.40
N ILE A 59 -2.91 -2.63 -13.71
CA ILE A 59 -2.13 -1.39 -13.72
C ILE A 59 -2.63 -0.45 -14.81
N GLU A 60 -2.80 -0.93 -16.05
CA GLU A 60 -3.33 -0.15 -17.17
C GLU A 60 -4.71 0.45 -16.86
N ARG A 61 -5.62 -0.37 -16.31
CA ARG A 61 -6.95 0.10 -15.91
C ARG A 61 -6.88 1.12 -14.79
N SER A 62 -6.00 0.92 -13.81
CA SER A 62 -5.84 1.87 -12.70
C SER A 62 -5.33 3.22 -13.19
N VAL A 63 -4.33 3.25 -14.08
CA VAL A 63 -3.85 4.49 -14.71
C VAL A 63 -4.97 5.16 -15.52
N LYS A 64 -5.67 4.40 -16.36
CA LYS A 64 -6.80 4.90 -17.15
C LYS A 64 -7.90 5.50 -16.26
N PHE A 65 -8.26 4.85 -15.17
CA PHE A 65 -9.34 5.31 -14.29
C PHE A 65 -8.91 6.47 -13.38
N ALA A 66 -7.64 6.53 -12.98
CA ALA A 66 -7.09 7.68 -12.25
C ALA A 66 -7.12 8.97 -13.07
N ARG A 67 -6.96 8.86 -14.39
CA ARG A 67 -7.02 10.00 -15.37
C ARG A 67 -6.08 11.15 -14.99
N GLY A 68 -4.91 10.85 -14.42
CA GLY A 68 -3.94 11.85 -13.96
C GLY A 68 -4.38 12.72 -12.77
N ARG A 69 -5.54 12.43 -12.16
CA ARG A 69 -6.06 13.22 -11.02
C ARG A 69 -5.48 12.82 -9.68
N ILE A 70 -5.00 11.61 -9.56
CA ILE A 70 -4.25 11.05 -8.44
C ILE A 70 -3.13 10.17 -8.99
N LYS A 71 -2.07 9.98 -8.24
CA LYS A 71 -0.93 9.17 -8.68
C LYS A 71 -1.22 7.68 -8.60
N VAL A 72 -0.57 6.92 -9.49
CA VAL A 72 -0.60 5.45 -9.50
C VAL A 72 0.81 4.92 -9.22
N LEU A 73 1.00 4.39 -8.02
CA LEU A 73 2.22 3.70 -7.59
C LEU A 73 2.01 2.19 -7.76
N ALA A 74 2.38 1.63 -8.90
CA ALA A 74 2.10 0.23 -9.24
C ALA A 74 2.89 -0.75 -8.36
N GLY A 75 2.23 -1.74 -7.78
CA GLY A 75 2.89 -2.85 -7.09
C GLY A 75 3.49 -3.80 -8.12
N THR A 76 4.80 -3.79 -8.29
CA THR A 76 5.51 -4.59 -9.32
C THR A 76 6.67 -5.41 -8.74
N GLY A 77 6.88 -5.36 -7.42
CA GLY A 77 7.90 -6.16 -6.75
C GLY A 77 7.54 -7.65 -6.70
N GLY A 78 8.54 -8.48 -6.84
CA GLY A 78 8.45 -9.93 -6.77
C GLY A 78 9.69 -10.53 -6.09
N ASN A 79 9.68 -11.84 -5.84
CA ASN A 79 10.83 -12.57 -5.30
C ASN A 79 11.76 -13.14 -6.41
N SER A 80 11.36 -12.98 -7.66
CA SER A 80 12.17 -13.20 -8.85
C SER A 80 12.56 -11.84 -9.44
N THR A 81 13.86 -11.61 -9.64
CA THR A 81 14.36 -10.35 -10.21
C THR A 81 13.83 -10.12 -11.64
N SER A 82 13.78 -11.16 -12.46
CA SER A 82 13.28 -11.07 -13.84
C SER A 82 11.78 -10.74 -13.89
N GLU A 83 10.98 -11.29 -12.97
CA GLU A 83 9.56 -10.95 -12.83
C GLU A 83 9.37 -9.49 -12.42
N ALA A 84 10.12 -9.03 -11.39
CA ALA A 84 10.05 -7.65 -10.92
C ALA A 84 10.44 -6.66 -12.04
N ILE A 85 11.46 -6.98 -12.86
CA ILE A 85 11.85 -6.19 -14.03
C ILE A 85 10.70 -6.15 -15.02
N TYR A 86 10.19 -7.32 -15.45
CA TYR A 86 9.12 -7.40 -16.44
C TYR A 86 7.90 -6.57 -16.02
N LEU A 87 7.40 -6.77 -14.81
CA LEU A 87 6.23 -6.05 -14.32
C LEU A 87 6.47 -4.53 -14.20
N THR A 88 7.69 -4.14 -13.83
CA THR A 88 8.05 -2.72 -13.73
C THR A 88 8.12 -2.05 -15.11
N GLU A 89 8.67 -2.72 -16.11
CA GLU A 89 8.65 -2.24 -17.49
C GLU A 89 7.24 -2.12 -18.05
N GLN A 90 6.34 -3.08 -17.74
CA GLN A 90 4.94 -2.98 -18.15
C GLN A 90 4.23 -1.82 -17.44
N ALA A 91 4.50 -1.59 -16.16
CA ALA A 91 3.96 -0.44 -15.42
C ALA A 91 4.43 0.90 -16.01
N GLU A 92 5.70 1.00 -16.43
CA GLU A 92 6.23 2.18 -17.12
C GLU A 92 5.51 2.40 -18.46
N LYS A 93 5.34 1.37 -19.27
CA LYS A 93 4.60 1.43 -20.54
C LYS A 93 3.14 1.82 -20.35
N ALA A 94 2.51 1.36 -19.28
CA ALA A 94 1.13 1.71 -18.93
C ALA A 94 0.97 3.16 -18.44
N GLY A 95 2.07 3.86 -18.15
CA GLY A 95 2.07 5.24 -17.67
C GLY A 95 1.83 5.38 -16.16
N ALA A 96 2.24 4.40 -15.37
CA ALA A 96 2.27 4.54 -13.91
C ALA A 96 3.22 5.66 -13.48
N ASP A 97 2.95 6.30 -12.33
CA ASP A 97 3.79 7.36 -11.77
C ASP A 97 5.00 6.83 -11.02
N GLY A 98 5.01 5.56 -10.64
CA GLY A 98 6.09 4.90 -9.93
C GLY A 98 5.82 3.43 -9.68
N SER A 99 6.82 2.77 -9.10
CA SER A 99 6.83 1.34 -8.80
C SER A 99 7.02 1.12 -7.29
N LEU A 100 6.16 0.30 -6.68
CA LEU A 100 6.32 -0.20 -5.32
C LEU A 100 6.97 -1.59 -5.36
N GLN A 101 8.16 -1.71 -4.80
CA GLN A 101 9.00 -2.90 -4.85
C GLN A 101 9.08 -3.58 -3.48
N VAL A 102 8.32 -4.64 -3.28
CA VAL A 102 8.37 -5.44 -2.05
C VAL A 102 9.70 -6.21 -1.95
N ALA A 103 10.25 -6.31 -0.74
CA ALA A 103 11.42 -7.17 -0.49
C ALA A 103 11.16 -8.60 -0.98
N PRO A 104 12.15 -9.27 -1.62
CA PRO A 104 11.99 -10.65 -2.04
C PRO A 104 11.57 -11.54 -0.88
N TYR A 105 10.38 -12.11 -0.98
CA TYR A 105 9.76 -12.97 0.02
C TYR A 105 10.06 -14.45 -0.28
N TYR A 106 9.93 -15.32 0.74
CA TYR A 106 10.10 -16.76 0.68
C TYR A 106 11.56 -17.22 0.51
N ASN A 107 12.29 -16.81 -0.54
CA ASN A 107 13.67 -17.19 -0.81
C ASN A 107 14.72 -16.52 0.09
N LYS A 108 14.33 -15.50 0.89
CA LYS A 108 15.11 -14.86 1.96
C LYS A 108 16.57 -14.55 1.57
N PRO A 109 16.81 -13.72 0.54
CA PRO A 109 18.16 -13.36 0.15
C PRO A 109 18.92 -12.63 1.28
N THR A 110 20.25 -12.66 1.21
CA THR A 110 21.10 -11.82 2.06
C THR A 110 20.90 -10.34 1.75
N GLN A 111 21.42 -9.44 2.60
CA GLN A 111 21.34 -7.99 2.33
C GLN A 111 22.04 -7.61 1.02
N GLU A 112 23.13 -8.30 0.67
CA GLU A 112 23.78 -8.11 -0.63
C GLU A 112 22.90 -8.61 -1.78
N GLY A 113 22.22 -9.74 -1.62
CA GLY A 113 21.25 -10.23 -2.62
C GLY A 113 20.08 -9.26 -2.81
N ILE A 114 19.56 -8.66 -1.72
CA ILE A 114 18.52 -7.59 -1.77
C ILE A 114 19.08 -6.37 -2.54
N PHE A 115 20.29 -5.95 -2.24
CA PHE A 115 20.95 -4.83 -2.92
C PHE A 115 21.05 -5.08 -4.43
N GLN A 116 21.61 -6.19 -4.85
CA GLN A 116 21.77 -6.53 -6.26
C GLN A 116 20.41 -6.66 -6.98
N HIS A 117 19.41 -7.27 -6.33
CA HIS A 117 18.05 -7.37 -6.86
C HIS A 117 17.48 -5.99 -7.21
N PHE A 118 17.49 -5.04 -6.27
CA PHE A 118 16.91 -3.73 -6.51
C PHE A 118 17.75 -2.84 -7.43
N VAL A 119 19.08 -2.98 -7.43
CA VAL A 119 19.95 -2.31 -8.41
C VAL A 119 19.57 -2.76 -9.82
N GLU A 120 19.38 -4.07 -10.00
CA GLU A 120 19.04 -4.61 -11.32
C GLU A 120 17.65 -4.16 -11.77
N VAL A 121 16.63 -4.17 -10.89
CA VAL A 121 15.31 -3.62 -11.20
C VAL A 121 15.41 -2.12 -11.54
N ALA A 122 16.16 -1.34 -10.75
CA ALA A 122 16.29 0.10 -10.95
C ALA A 122 16.94 0.49 -12.27
N ARG A 123 17.83 -0.35 -12.80
CA ARG A 123 18.49 -0.16 -14.11
C ARG A 123 17.56 -0.32 -15.31
N HIS A 124 16.48 -1.09 -15.16
CA HIS A 124 15.55 -1.40 -16.24
C HIS A 124 14.34 -0.46 -16.33
N THR A 125 14.30 0.61 -15.52
CA THR A 125 13.19 1.55 -15.56
C THR A 125 13.61 2.98 -15.25
N ARG A 126 12.85 3.94 -15.77
CA ARG A 126 12.95 5.36 -15.38
C ARG A 126 11.95 5.72 -14.28
N LEU A 127 11.04 4.81 -13.94
CA LEU A 127 10.05 5.06 -12.89
C LEU A 127 10.74 5.33 -11.54
N PRO A 128 10.25 6.28 -10.76
CA PRO A 128 10.58 6.37 -9.35
C PRO A 128 10.19 5.08 -8.63
N ILE A 129 11.11 4.56 -7.82
CA ILE A 129 10.93 3.32 -7.06
C ILE A 129 10.76 3.65 -5.58
N VAL A 130 9.73 3.10 -4.97
CA VAL A 130 9.51 3.04 -3.53
C VAL A 130 9.74 1.60 -3.07
N LEU A 131 10.75 1.37 -2.25
CA LEU A 131 11.01 0.06 -1.65
C LEU A 131 9.88 -0.29 -0.68
N TYR A 132 9.66 -1.58 -0.42
CA TYR A 132 8.66 -2.00 0.54
C TYR A 132 9.22 -3.06 1.50
N SER A 133 9.43 -2.67 2.75
CA SER A 133 9.90 -3.54 3.82
C SER A 133 8.73 -3.97 4.71
N ILE A 134 8.45 -5.28 4.71
CA ILE A 134 7.41 -5.90 5.52
C ILE A 134 7.86 -7.27 6.04
N PRO A 135 8.72 -7.29 7.07
CA PRO A 135 9.34 -8.52 7.56
C PRO A 135 8.32 -9.56 8.04
N GLY A 136 7.17 -9.14 8.57
CA GLY A 136 6.09 -10.04 8.99
C GLY A 136 5.48 -10.89 7.86
N ARG A 137 5.65 -10.47 6.58
CA ARG A 137 5.21 -11.25 5.40
C ARG A 137 6.36 -11.84 4.61
N CYS A 138 7.45 -11.08 4.44
CA CYS A 138 8.58 -11.50 3.62
C CYS A 138 9.52 -12.46 4.36
N GLY A 139 9.51 -12.45 5.70
CA GLY A 139 10.46 -13.19 6.52
C GLY A 139 11.88 -12.58 6.52
N ILE A 140 12.06 -11.43 5.88
CA ILE A 140 13.28 -10.62 5.86
C ILE A 140 12.94 -9.14 5.92
N GLU A 141 13.89 -8.34 6.38
CA GLU A 141 13.83 -6.87 6.38
C GLU A 141 14.88 -6.30 5.43
N ILE A 142 14.59 -5.19 4.77
CA ILE A 142 15.62 -4.44 4.03
C ILE A 142 16.39 -3.60 5.06
N GLY A 143 17.64 -3.97 5.36
CA GLY A 143 18.46 -3.28 6.36
C GLY A 143 18.64 -1.79 6.05
N VAL A 144 18.76 -0.95 7.09
CA VAL A 144 18.92 0.52 6.93
C VAL A 144 20.13 0.85 6.05
N ASP A 145 21.26 0.16 6.25
CA ASP A 145 22.45 0.36 5.41
C ASP A 145 22.21 -0.06 3.95
N THR A 146 21.46 -1.13 3.74
CA THR A 146 21.07 -1.57 2.38
C THR A 146 20.23 -0.51 1.69
N VAL A 147 19.24 0.08 2.38
CA VAL A 147 18.44 1.19 1.83
C VAL A 147 19.31 2.40 1.52
N ARG A 148 20.25 2.75 2.41
CA ARG A 148 21.19 3.86 2.20
C ARG A 148 22.07 3.63 0.97
N ARG A 149 22.63 2.43 0.79
CA ARG A 149 23.42 2.06 -0.38
C ARG A 149 22.60 2.15 -1.66
N LEU A 150 21.37 1.64 -1.66
CA LEU A 150 20.46 1.69 -2.80
C LEU A 150 20.11 3.13 -3.20
N ALA A 151 19.75 3.98 -2.25
CA ALA A 151 19.43 5.39 -2.51
C ALA A 151 20.65 6.21 -3.03
N HIS A 152 21.86 5.78 -2.67
CA HIS A 152 23.09 6.39 -3.19
C HIS A 152 23.38 5.94 -4.64
N GLU A 153 23.29 4.64 -4.90
CA GLU A 153 23.62 4.02 -6.19
C GLU A 153 22.55 4.29 -7.26
N CYS A 154 21.27 4.17 -6.89
CA CYS A 154 20.15 4.26 -7.82
C CYS A 154 19.33 5.54 -7.56
N LYS A 155 19.48 6.55 -8.42
CA LYS A 155 18.82 7.86 -8.24
C LYS A 155 17.30 7.81 -8.38
N ASN A 156 16.75 6.78 -9.00
CA ASN A 156 15.32 6.51 -9.10
C ASN A 156 14.76 5.73 -7.90
N ILE A 157 15.58 5.22 -6.97
CA ILE A 157 15.10 4.70 -5.68
C ILE A 157 14.95 5.89 -4.72
N ILE A 158 13.72 6.36 -4.55
CA ILE A 158 13.42 7.64 -3.91
C ILE A 158 12.75 7.51 -2.54
N GLY A 159 12.29 6.33 -2.15
CA GLY A 159 11.56 6.17 -0.91
C GLY A 159 11.40 4.73 -0.45
N ILE A 160 10.78 4.59 0.72
CA ILE A 160 10.43 3.29 1.32
C ILE A 160 9.05 3.35 1.96
N LYS A 161 8.24 2.31 1.73
CA LYS A 161 7.09 1.94 2.56
C LYS A 161 7.59 1.07 3.70
N GLU A 162 7.53 1.58 4.93
CA GLU A 162 7.96 0.88 6.13
C GLU A 162 6.76 0.24 6.83
N ALA A 163 6.75 -1.07 6.95
CA ALA A 163 5.69 -1.86 7.56
C ALA A 163 6.22 -2.91 8.56
N GLY A 164 7.38 -2.63 9.17
CA GLY A 164 7.98 -3.47 10.22
C GLY A 164 7.43 -3.21 11.62
N GLY A 165 6.56 -2.19 11.79
CA GLY A 165 5.91 -1.91 13.07
C GLY A 165 6.77 -1.15 14.08
N ASN A 166 7.93 -0.63 13.70
CA ASN A 166 8.89 -0.02 14.61
C ASN A 166 9.19 1.45 14.25
N ALA A 167 8.80 2.39 15.13
CA ALA A 167 9.04 3.83 14.91
C ALA A 167 10.53 4.21 15.03
N ASP A 168 11.31 3.49 15.84
CA ASP A 168 12.76 3.72 15.94
C ASP A 168 13.45 3.45 14.60
N ARG A 169 13.02 2.42 13.86
CA ARG A 169 13.51 2.15 12.52
C ARG A 169 13.23 3.30 11.54
N VAL A 170 12.09 3.98 11.66
CA VAL A 170 11.81 5.18 10.86
C VAL A 170 12.81 6.30 11.19
N SER A 171 13.15 6.46 12.48
CA SER A 171 14.19 7.42 12.92
C SER A 171 15.57 7.06 12.35
N GLN A 172 15.94 5.78 12.35
CA GLN A 172 17.21 5.30 11.78
C GLN A 172 17.27 5.56 10.26
N LEU A 173 16.19 5.25 9.53
CA LEU A 173 16.07 5.55 8.10
C LEU A 173 16.19 7.06 7.84
N ARG A 174 15.52 7.89 8.63
CA ARG A 174 15.55 9.34 8.50
C ARG A 174 16.96 9.90 8.76
N ALA A 175 17.65 9.39 9.79
CA ALA A 175 19.03 9.78 10.09
C ALA A 175 20.00 9.37 8.97
N ALA A 176 19.83 8.20 8.40
CA ALA A 176 20.72 7.68 7.35
C ALA A 176 20.53 8.31 5.95
N LEU A 177 19.28 8.74 5.65
CA LEU A 177 18.88 9.15 4.29
C LEU A 177 18.53 10.64 4.16
N GLY A 178 18.36 11.34 5.28
CA GLY A 178 18.01 12.76 5.30
C GLY A 178 16.55 13.05 4.86
N PRO A 179 16.16 14.33 4.82
CA PRO A 179 14.74 14.72 4.70
C PRO A 179 14.13 14.53 3.31
N ARG A 180 14.94 14.37 2.27
CA ARG A 180 14.47 14.24 0.89
C ARG A 180 14.04 12.81 0.51
N PHE A 181 14.54 11.80 1.22
CA PHE A 181 14.12 10.42 0.99
C PHE A 181 12.72 10.20 1.55
N GLU A 182 11.82 9.62 0.77
CA GLU A 182 10.42 9.48 1.14
C GLU A 182 10.23 8.24 2.03
N ILE A 183 9.67 8.44 3.21
CA ILE A 183 9.32 7.34 4.13
C ILE A 183 7.82 7.38 4.34
N MET A 184 7.13 6.28 3.97
CA MET A 184 5.69 6.13 4.12
C MET A 184 5.38 5.03 5.12
N SER A 185 4.44 5.27 6.02
CA SER A 185 3.91 4.19 6.85
C SER A 185 3.21 3.14 5.99
N GLY A 186 3.45 1.87 6.28
CA GLY A 186 2.69 0.75 5.71
C GLY A 186 1.56 0.26 6.62
N ASP A 187 1.35 0.92 7.76
CA ASP A 187 0.38 0.56 8.79
C ASP A 187 -0.47 1.77 9.18
N ASP A 188 -1.80 1.62 9.10
CA ASP A 188 -2.75 2.67 9.43
C ASP A 188 -2.66 3.12 10.89
N SER A 189 -2.50 2.17 11.81
CA SER A 189 -2.42 2.44 13.26
C SER A 189 -1.12 3.12 13.67
N LEU A 190 -0.06 3.00 12.87
CA LEU A 190 1.24 3.60 13.10
C LEU A 190 1.50 4.87 12.26
N THR A 191 0.52 5.33 11.51
CA THR A 191 0.68 6.52 10.64
C THR A 191 1.17 7.74 11.42
N LEU A 192 0.47 8.15 12.48
CA LEU A 192 0.86 9.33 13.27
C LEU A 192 2.17 9.11 14.05
N PRO A 193 2.41 7.99 14.73
CA PRO A 193 3.72 7.69 15.34
C PRO A 193 4.88 7.79 14.35
N PHE A 194 4.73 7.24 13.14
CA PHE A 194 5.77 7.30 12.12
C PHE A 194 5.97 8.72 11.57
N MET A 195 4.87 9.47 11.38
CA MET A 195 4.97 10.88 10.98
C MET A 195 5.65 11.73 12.05
N ALA A 196 5.48 11.42 13.33
CA ALA A 196 6.15 12.12 14.43
C ALA A 196 7.69 11.98 14.38
N VAL A 197 8.19 10.88 13.80
CA VAL A 197 9.63 10.61 13.66
C VAL A 197 10.13 10.73 12.21
N GLY A 198 9.33 11.37 11.33
CA GLY A 198 9.79 11.81 10.02
C GLY A 198 9.21 11.09 8.80
N ALA A 199 8.23 10.18 8.95
CA ALA A 199 7.46 9.70 7.79
C ALA A 199 6.59 10.85 7.23
N GLN A 200 6.25 10.75 5.93
CA GLN A 200 5.56 11.83 5.20
C GLN A 200 4.16 11.41 4.74
N GLY A 201 3.62 10.33 5.29
CA GLY A 201 2.29 9.85 4.96
C GLY A 201 2.13 8.35 5.16
N VAL A 202 1.13 7.77 4.49
CA VAL A 202 0.75 6.37 4.61
C VAL A 202 0.34 5.76 3.27
N ILE A 203 0.72 4.50 3.07
CA ILE A 203 0.11 3.62 2.08
C ILE A 203 -0.87 2.72 2.85
N SER A 204 -2.12 3.11 2.86
CA SER A 204 -3.19 2.73 3.77
C SER A 204 -4.05 1.58 3.24
N VAL A 205 -4.47 0.69 4.11
CA VAL A 205 -5.55 -0.29 3.88
C VAL A 205 -6.91 0.32 4.23
N ALA A 206 -7.00 1.03 5.36
CA ALA A 206 -8.24 1.62 5.86
C ALA A 206 -8.83 2.66 4.90
N SER A 207 -8.01 3.31 4.10
CA SER A 207 -8.46 4.26 3.06
C SER A 207 -9.30 3.62 1.95
N ASN A 208 -9.36 2.30 1.80
CA ASN A 208 -10.38 1.67 0.96
C ASN A 208 -11.80 1.95 1.48
N VAL A 209 -11.97 1.97 2.81
CA VAL A 209 -13.26 2.09 3.51
C VAL A 209 -13.56 3.54 3.91
N ILE A 210 -12.54 4.25 4.43
CA ILE A 210 -12.66 5.62 4.96
C ILE A 210 -11.59 6.56 4.32
N PRO A 211 -11.58 6.71 2.98
CA PRO A 211 -10.49 7.42 2.31
C PRO A 211 -10.38 8.89 2.74
N ARG A 212 -11.52 9.58 2.87
CA ARG A 212 -11.55 10.99 3.26
C ARG A 212 -10.98 11.21 4.66
N GLN A 213 -11.32 10.36 5.60
CA GLN A 213 -10.91 10.48 6.99
C GLN A 213 -9.41 10.24 7.16
N VAL A 214 -8.85 9.22 6.46
CA VAL A 214 -7.40 8.97 6.45
C VAL A 214 -6.67 10.14 5.80
N ALA A 215 -7.13 10.63 4.64
CA ALA A 215 -6.53 11.79 3.98
C ALA A 215 -6.57 13.04 4.86
N GLN A 216 -7.69 13.30 5.55
CA GLN A 216 -7.82 14.42 6.50
C GLN A 216 -6.87 14.29 7.68
N MET A 217 -6.71 13.08 8.25
CA MET A 217 -5.80 12.81 9.35
C MET A 217 -4.36 13.15 8.98
N VAL A 218 -3.89 12.62 7.84
CA VAL A 218 -2.53 12.86 7.34
C VAL A 218 -2.30 14.33 7.02
N LYS A 219 -3.23 14.98 6.29
CA LYS A 219 -3.15 16.40 5.95
C LYS A 219 -3.17 17.31 7.19
N ALA A 220 -3.99 16.97 8.18
CA ALA A 220 -4.04 17.73 9.44
C ALA A 220 -2.70 17.64 10.18
N TYR A 221 -2.11 16.46 10.25
CA TYR A 221 -0.81 16.28 10.89
C TYR A 221 0.30 17.05 10.16
N ALA A 222 0.39 16.89 8.85
CA ALA A 222 1.37 17.58 8.01
C ALA A 222 1.26 19.13 8.10
N ALA A 223 0.05 19.65 8.35
CA ALA A 223 -0.21 21.07 8.57
C ALA A 223 0.01 21.54 10.02
N GLY A 224 0.60 20.71 10.90
CA GLY A 224 0.83 21.04 12.31
C GLY A 224 -0.43 20.99 13.19
N LYS A 225 -1.59 20.59 12.66
CA LYS A 225 -2.86 20.46 13.40
C LYS A 225 -2.92 19.12 14.12
N THR A 226 -1.94 18.86 14.99
CA THR A 226 -1.72 17.54 15.61
C THR A 226 -2.90 17.05 16.46
N ARG A 227 -3.59 17.95 17.19
CA ARG A 227 -4.79 17.59 17.96
C ARG A 227 -5.93 17.11 17.08
N ALA A 228 -6.14 17.72 15.91
CA ALA A 228 -7.17 17.32 14.96
C ALA A 228 -6.83 15.96 14.35
N ALA A 229 -5.57 15.74 13.98
CA ALA A 229 -5.09 14.44 13.49
C ALA A 229 -5.27 13.34 14.54
N LEU A 230 -4.89 13.62 15.81
CA LEU A 230 -5.04 12.67 16.92
C LEU A 230 -6.50 12.29 17.16
N LYS A 231 -7.43 13.26 17.09
CA LYS A 231 -8.86 12.98 17.23
C LYS A 231 -9.35 11.99 16.17
N LEU A 232 -8.97 12.17 14.90
CA LEU A 232 -9.33 11.26 13.81
C LEU A 232 -8.68 9.89 14.02
N HIS A 233 -7.42 9.85 14.41
CA HIS A 233 -6.72 8.61 14.71
C HIS A 233 -7.44 7.80 15.80
N GLN A 234 -7.76 8.42 16.93
CA GLN A 234 -8.44 7.77 18.06
C GLN A 234 -9.84 7.28 17.68
N GLN A 235 -10.58 8.08 16.89
CA GLN A 235 -11.91 7.72 16.42
C GLN A 235 -11.90 6.46 15.56
N TYR A 236 -10.92 6.33 14.66
CA TYR A 236 -10.86 5.23 13.69
C TYR A 236 -9.87 4.13 14.06
N TYR A 237 -9.15 4.26 15.19
CA TYR A 237 -8.18 3.26 15.64
C TYR A 237 -8.77 1.84 15.75
N PRO A 238 -9.99 1.64 16.29
CA PRO A 238 -10.60 0.30 16.29
C PRO A 238 -10.72 -0.30 14.90
N LEU A 239 -11.13 0.51 13.90
CA LEU A 239 -11.21 0.06 12.52
C LEU A 239 -9.83 -0.27 11.93
N PHE A 240 -8.80 0.53 12.23
CA PHE A 240 -7.43 0.23 11.80
C PHE A 240 -6.97 -1.14 12.30
N LYS A 241 -7.37 -1.53 13.50
CA LYS A 241 -7.02 -2.85 14.09
C LYS A 241 -7.86 -3.97 13.48
N ASP A 242 -9.16 -3.79 13.34
CA ASP A 242 -10.07 -4.85 12.93
C ASP A 242 -10.01 -5.14 11.43
N LEU A 243 -9.48 -4.22 10.62
CA LEU A 243 -9.11 -4.51 9.23
C LEU A 243 -7.91 -5.47 9.10
N PHE A 244 -7.29 -5.85 10.22
CA PHE A 244 -6.22 -6.85 10.32
C PHE A 244 -6.53 -7.96 11.35
N ILE A 245 -7.81 -8.11 11.75
CA ILE A 245 -8.26 -9.17 12.65
C ILE A 245 -8.07 -10.57 12.04
N GLU A 246 -8.06 -10.63 10.71
CA GLU A 246 -7.59 -11.75 9.89
C GLU A 246 -6.61 -11.22 8.82
N THR A 247 -6.06 -12.11 8.03
CA THR A 247 -5.08 -11.72 6.99
C THR A 247 -5.67 -10.70 6.01
N ASN A 248 -5.03 -9.52 5.89
CA ASN A 248 -5.32 -8.55 4.84
C ASN A 248 -5.01 -9.18 3.46
N PRO A 249 -5.93 -9.10 2.44
CA PRO A 249 -7.05 -8.15 2.34
C PRO A 249 -8.44 -8.70 2.74
N VAL A 250 -8.54 -9.82 3.42
CA VAL A 250 -9.84 -10.45 3.68
C VAL A 250 -10.78 -9.50 4.44
N PRO A 251 -10.40 -8.88 5.60
CA PRO A 251 -11.30 -8.00 6.31
C PRO A 251 -11.69 -6.73 5.53
N VAL A 252 -10.78 -6.12 4.80
CA VAL A 252 -11.08 -4.91 4.04
C VAL A 252 -12.03 -5.18 2.87
N LYS A 253 -11.91 -6.32 2.19
CA LYS A 253 -12.87 -6.74 1.15
C LYS A 253 -14.25 -7.06 1.74
N ALA A 254 -14.30 -7.74 2.89
CA ALA A 254 -15.54 -7.95 3.63
C ALA A 254 -16.20 -6.62 4.03
N ALA A 255 -15.44 -5.63 4.50
CA ALA A 255 -15.94 -4.30 4.82
C ALA A 255 -16.54 -3.61 3.59
N LEU A 256 -15.85 -3.64 2.46
CA LEU A 256 -16.35 -3.07 1.20
C LEU A 256 -17.61 -3.78 0.69
N ALA A 257 -17.70 -5.10 0.85
CA ALA A 257 -18.90 -5.86 0.52
C ALA A 257 -20.07 -5.53 1.45
N MET A 258 -19.85 -5.35 2.76
CA MET A 258 -20.86 -4.87 3.70
C MET A 258 -21.40 -3.47 3.33
N LEU A 259 -20.57 -2.66 2.67
CA LEU A 259 -20.95 -1.33 2.15
C LEU A 259 -21.58 -1.41 0.73
N GLY A 260 -21.73 -2.59 0.15
CA GLY A 260 -22.28 -2.77 -1.20
C GLY A 260 -21.39 -2.22 -2.33
N GLN A 261 -20.09 -2.06 -2.09
CA GLN A 261 -19.18 -1.48 -3.07
C GLN A 261 -18.55 -2.51 -4.01
N ILE A 262 -18.39 -3.76 -3.54
CA ILE A 262 -17.87 -4.91 -4.31
C ILE A 262 -18.66 -6.17 -3.97
N GLU A 263 -18.56 -7.20 -4.82
CA GLU A 263 -18.91 -8.57 -4.42
C GLU A 263 -17.85 -9.12 -3.46
N GLU A 264 -18.28 -9.95 -2.47
CA GLU A 264 -17.35 -10.56 -1.53
C GLU A 264 -16.75 -11.83 -2.13
N GLU A 265 -15.73 -11.64 -2.94
CA GLU A 265 -15.05 -12.73 -3.62
C GLU A 265 -13.54 -12.65 -3.40
N TYR A 266 -12.92 -13.79 -3.14
CA TYR A 266 -11.48 -13.96 -2.91
C TYR A 266 -10.94 -15.06 -3.82
N ARG A 267 -9.68 -15.03 -4.16
CA ARG A 267 -8.99 -16.13 -4.82
C ARG A 267 -8.25 -16.97 -3.79
N LEU A 268 -8.37 -18.29 -3.88
CA LEU A 268 -7.60 -19.20 -3.02
C LEU A 268 -6.10 -18.89 -3.11
N PRO A 269 -5.37 -18.96 -2.00
CA PRO A 269 -5.74 -19.59 -0.72
C PRO A 269 -6.56 -18.69 0.24
N LEU A 270 -6.92 -17.47 -0.13
CA LEU A 270 -7.75 -16.61 0.70
C LEU A 270 -9.21 -17.07 0.63
N VAL A 271 -9.88 -17.03 1.79
CA VAL A 271 -11.27 -17.44 1.99
C VAL A 271 -12.03 -16.36 2.77
N PRO A 272 -13.39 -16.36 2.74
CA PRO A 272 -14.17 -15.44 3.55
C PRO A 272 -13.84 -15.49 5.04
N MET A 273 -14.02 -14.36 5.73
CA MET A 273 -13.83 -14.27 7.18
C MET A 273 -14.65 -15.29 7.95
N SER A 274 -14.12 -15.71 9.11
CA SER A 274 -14.92 -16.43 10.11
C SER A 274 -16.13 -15.59 10.54
N ALA A 275 -17.26 -16.25 10.84
CA ALA A 275 -18.49 -15.57 11.24
C ALA A 275 -18.26 -14.65 12.47
N LYS A 276 -17.47 -15.10 13.44
CA LYS A 276 -17.12 -14.34 14.64
C LYS A 276 -16.38 -13.04 14.30
N ASN A 277 -15.32 -13.12 13.51
CA ASN A 277 -14.51 -11.94 13.17
C ASN A 277 -15.25 -11.00 12.24
N ARG A 278 -16.10 -11.54 11.36
CA ARG A 278 -17.00 -10.75 10.51
C ARG A 278 -17.97 -9.91 11.34
N GLU A 279 -18.55 -10.49 12.40
CA GLU A 279 -19.46 -9.75 13.28
C GLU A 279 -18.69 -8.69 14.10
N THR A 280 -17.48 -9.00 14.59
CA THR A 280 -16.62 -8.01 15.25
C THR A 280 -16.34 -6.82 14.32
N LEU A 281 -15.92 -7.07 13.08
CA LEU A 281 -15.67 -6.01 12.10
C LEU A 281 -16.94 -5.18 11.82
N ARG A 282 -18.10 -5.84 11.67
CA ARG A 282 -19.41 -5.18 11.48
C ARG A 282 -19.73 -4.24 12.65
N ALA A 283 -19.56 -4.73 13.89
CA ALA A 283 -19.81 -3.95 15.10
C ALA A 283 -18.90 -2.72 15.16
N THR A 284 -17.61 -2.90 14.86
CA THR A 284 -16.65 -1.80 14.81
C THR A 284 -17.01 -0.78 13.72
N MET A 285 -17.38 -1.22 12.52
CA MET A 285 -17.81 -0.32 11.44
C MET A 285 -19.05 0.50 11.84
N LYS A 286 -19.99 -0.09 12.58
CA LYS A 286 -21.14 0.65 13.16
C LYS A 286 -20.70 1.64 14.23
N ALA A 287 -19.84 1.24 15.15
CA ALA A 287 -19.36 2.08 16.25
C ALA A 287 -18.61 3.33 15.76
N VAL A 288 -17.83 3.20 14.67
CA VAL A 288 -17.12 4.34 14.07
C VAL A 288 -17.96 5.11 13.04
N GLY A 289 -19.23 4.74 12.84
CA GLY A 289 -20.18 5.45 11.95
C GLY A 289 -19.95 5.22 10.45
N VAL A 290 -19.31 4.12 10.07
CA VAL A 290 -19.06 3.75 8.66
C VAL A 290 -20.19 2.90 8.10
N LEU A 291 -20.79 2.04 8.93
CA LEU A 291 -21.94 1.22 8.58
C LEU A 291 -23.15 1.66 9.43
N ARG A 292 -24.33 1.68 8.83
CA ARG A 292 -25.60 1.99 9.51
C ARG A 292 -26.23 0.76 10.17
#